data_de8722ebc0e83a8065a1f55d7204c527
#
_entry.id   de8722ebc0e83a8065a1f55d7204c527
#
_cell.length_a   1.000
_cell.length_b   1.000
_cell.length_c   1.000
_cell.angle_alpha   90.00
_cell.angle_beta   90.00
_cell.angle_gamma   90.00
#
_symmetry.space_group_name_H-M   'P 1'
#
loop_
_entity.id
_entity.type
_entity.pdbx_description
1 polymer ?
#
loop_
_entity_poly.entity_id
_entity_poly.type
_entity_poly.pdbx_seq_one_letter_code
_entity_poly.pdbx_strand_id
1 'polypeptide(L)'
;MKRYAMLFAAALVLLAANLCSAARLPDADYALGGIKFGDDAEFAKSVYGEPDWVDYHEGTPNSGDIPLWIYHYGDSFVVAVEATRMSVSSLMTTANNGIATPRGIHVGSTLTDIQRAYGTLPQGHRANQGYCYSYGWGAISLDFYVDGKGKVYKIWTGYSD
;
A
#
# COMPACT_ATOMS: atom_id res chain seq x y z
N MET A 1 2.77 -71.84 -14.00
CA MET A 1 3.71 -70.72 -14.04
C MET A 1 2.88 -69.42 -14.10
N LYS A 2 2.75 -68.73 -12.97
CA LYS A 2 1.95 -67.49 -12.87
C LYS A 2 2.89 -66.29 -12.93
N ARG A 3 2.76 -65.46 -13.99
CA ARG A 3 3.50 -64.21 -14.14
C ARG A 3 2.78 -63.11 -13.40
N TYR A 4 3.38 -62.59 -12.31
CA TYR A 4 2.89 -61.38 -11.61
C TYR A 4 3.44 -60.18 -12.35
N ALA A 5 2.54 -59.40 -12.97
CA ALA A 5 2.86 -58.09 -13.48
C ALA A 5 2.77 -57.06 -12.30
N MET A 6 3.91 -56.53 -11.86
CA MET A 6 3.95 -55.41 -10.95
C MET A 6 3.64 -54.13 -11.71
N LEU A 7 2.49 -53.56 -11.42
CA LEU A 7 2.16 -52.19 -11.82
C LEU A 7 2.81 -51.19 -10.83
N PHE A 8 3.87 -50.53 -11.27
CA PHE A 8 4.39 -49.34 -10.58
C PHE A 8 3.50 -48.16 -10.88
N ALA A 9 2.65 -47.79 -9.94
CA ALA A 9 1.96 -46.49 -9.95
C ALA A 9 2.93 -45.40 -9.51
N ALA A 10 3.51 -44.69 -10.46
CA ALA A 10 4.28 -43.48 -10.18
C ALA A 10 3.31 -42.38 -9.72
N ALA A 11 3.21 -42.15 -8.41
CA ALA A 11 2.52 -40.98 -7.86
C ALA A 11 3.37 -39.74 -8.16
N LEU A 12 2.97 -39.00 -9.19
CA LEU A 12 3.53 -37.70 -9.51
C LEU A 12 2.99 -36.68 -8.48
N VAL A 13 3.72 -36.48 -7.40
CA VAL A 13 3.45 -35.39 -6.45
C VAL A 13 3.86 -34.09 -7.13
N LEU A 14 2.88 -33.41 -7.73
CA LEU A 14 3.02 -32.02 -8.14
C LEU A 14 3.19 -31.17 -6.87
N LEU A 15 4.43 -30.90 -6.47
CA LEU A 15 4.75 -29.81 -5.57
C LEU A 15 4.39 -28.51 -6.33
N ALA A 16 3.18 -28.02 -6.11
CA ALA A 16 2.87 -26.63 -6.42
C ALA A 16 3.75 -25.77 -5.50
N ALA A 17 4.93 -25.40 -5.98
CA ALA A 17 5.70 -24.33 -5.40
C ALA A 17 4.81 -23.08 -5.52
N ASN A 18 4.14 -22.72 -4.42
CA ASN A 18 3.57 -21.40 -4.25
C ASN A 18 4.74 -20.42 -4.27
N LEU A 19 5.13 -19.99 -5.47
CA LEU A 19 5.90 -18.78 -5.65
C LEU A 19 5.01 -17.68 -5.06
N CYS A 20 5.32 -17.29 -3.82
CA CYS A 20 4.75 -16.13 -3.16
C CYS A 20 5.32 -14.90 -3.87
N SER A 21 4.88 -14.69 -5.11
CA SER A 21 4.99 -13.42 -5.79
C SER A 21 3.95 -12.55 -5.12
N ALA A 22 4.36 -11.45 -4.49
CA ALA A 22 3.43 -10.44 -4.03
C ALA A 22 2.55 -10.08 -5.23
N ALA A 23 1.29 -10.52 -5.20
CA ALA A 23 0.39 -10.31 -6.32
C ALA A 23 0.22 -8.81 -6.50
N ARG A 24 0.44 -8.33 -7.72
CA ARG A 24 0.14 -6.93 -8.07
C ARG A 24 -1.29 -6.63 -7.65
N LEU A 25 -1.46 -5.61 -6.84
CA LEU A 25 -2.79 -5.11 -6.53
C LEU A 25 -3.40 -4.45 -7.78
N PRO A 26 -4.73 -4.49 -7.95
CA PRO A 26 -5.42 -3.63 -8.91
C PRO A 26 -5.09 -2.16 -8.66
N ASP A 27 -5.00 -1.35 -9.71
CA ASP A 27 -4.66 0.07 -9.59
C ASP A 27 -5.62 0.84 -8.67
N ALA A 28 -6.89 0.40 -8.58
CA ALA A 28 -7.89 0.96 -7.67
C ALA A 28 -7.56 0.76 -6.17
N ASP A 29 -6.68 -0.16 -5.83
CA ASP A 29 -6.29 -0.41 -4.43
C ASP A 29 -5.20 0.56 -3.93
N TYR A 30 -4.50 1.25 -4.84
CA TYR A 30 -3.54 2.30 -4.47
C TYR A 30 -4.27 3.61 -4.19
N ALA A 31 -5.16 3.58 -3.20
CA ALA A 31 -6.04 4.66 -2.81
C ALA A 31 -6.19 4.73 -1.29
N LEU A 32 -6.50 5.91 -0.79
CA LEU A 32 -6.72 6.16 0.62
C LEU A 32 -7.76 7.28 0.78
N GLY A 33 -8.82 7.02 1.57
CA GLY A 33 -9.87 8.00 1.79
C GLY A 33 -10.65 8.40 0.53
N GLY A 34 -10.78 7.51 -0.44
CA GLY A 34 -11.49 7.78 -1.71
C GLY A 34 -10.66 8.51 -2.76
N ILE A 35 -9.41 8.87 -2.46
CA ILE A 35 -8.47 9.47 -3.41
C ILE A 35 -7.47 8.38 -3.83
N LYS A 36 -7.22 8.29 -5.14
CA LYS A 36 -6.31 7.32 -5.72
C LYS A 36 -4.98 7.97 -6.13
N PHE A 37 -3.90 7.20 -6.07
CA PHE A 37 -2.65 7.57 -6.73
C PHE A 37 -2.91 7.94 -8.21
N GLY A 38 -2.40 9.09 -8.64
CA GLY A 38 -2.57 9.61 -9.99
C GLY A 38 -3.85 10.42 -10.23
N ASP A 39 -4.75 10.53 -9.27
CA ASP A 39 -5.91 11.43 -9.38
C ASP A 39 -5.44 12.89 -9.49
N ASP A 40 -6.28 13.73 -10.08
CA ASP A 40 -6.06 15.17 -10.15
C ASP A 40 -6.12 15.81 -8.76
N ALA A 41 -5.29 16.82 -8.51
CA ALA A 41 -5.27 17.55 -7.23
C ALA A 41 -6.62 18.20 -6.91
N GLU A 42 -7.33 18.72 -7.92
CA GLU A 42 -8.65 19.33 -7.74
C GLU A 42 -9.71 18.28 -7.34
N PHE A 43 -9.53 17.01 -7.74
CA PHE A 43 -10.39 15.93 -7.25
C PHE A 43 -10.21 15.76 -5.73
N ALA A 44 -8.98 15.77 -5.21
CA ALA A 44 -8.72 15.69 -3.78
C ALA A 44 -9.40 16.83 -3.02
N LYS A 45 -9.31 18.08 -3.52
CA LYS A 45 -10.02 19.23 -2.96
C LYS A 45 -11.54 19.12 -3.06
N SER A 46 -12.06 18.52 -4.14
CA SER A 46 -13.51 18.29 -4.27
C SER A 46 -14.08 17.35 -3.21
N VAL A 47 -13.24 16.40 -2.72
CA VAL A 47 -13.62 15.42 -1.69
C VAL A 47 -13.47 16.00 -0.27
N TYR A 48 -12.38 16.70 0.01
CA TYR A 48 -12.00 17.13 1.36
C TYR A 48 -12.08 18.64 1.60
N GLY A 49 -12.37 19.43 0.57
CA GLY A 49 -12.27 20.89 0.62
C GLY A 49 -10.83 21.37 0.39
N GLU A 50 -10.60 22.67 0.64
CA GLU A 50 -9.24 23.20 0.64
C GLU A 50 -8.44 22.61 1.81
N PRO A 51 -7.14 22.34 1.63
CA PRO A 51 -6.30 21.84 2.73
C PRO A 51 -6.17 22.89 3.84
N ASP A 52 -6.03 22.45 5.08
CA ASP A 52 -5.84 23.30 6.24
C ASP A 52 -4.54 24.11 6.12
N TRP A 53 -3.49 23.49 5.57
CA TRP A 53 -2.24 24.16 5.16
C TRP A 53 -1.56 23.38 4.04
N VAL A 54 -0.62 24.04 3.37
CA VAL A 54 0.14 23.50 2.25
C VAL A 54 1.63 23.74 2.47
N ASP A 55 2.43 22.69 2.42
CA ASP A 55 3.89 22.77 2.33
C ASP A 55 4.33 22.58 0.89
N TYR A 56 5.53 23.08 0.56
CA TYR A 56 6.16 22.86 -0.73
C TYR A 56 7.54 22.24 -0.57
N HIS A 57 7.74 21.11 -1.24
CA HIS A 57 9.03 20.46 -1.37
C HIS A 57 9.58 20.71 -2.77
N GLU A 58 10.76 21.35 -2.85
CA GLU A 58 11.34 21.76 -4.14
C GLU A 58 11.82 20.57 -4.99
N GLY A 59 12.01 19.41 -4.38
CA GLY A 59 12.73 18.31 -5.00
C GLY A 59 14.24 18.58 -5.03
N THR A 60 15.00 17.55 -5.42
CA THR A 60 16.46 17.65 -5.51
C THR A 60 16.89 17.51 -6.97
N PRO A 61 17.54 18.49 -7.56
CA PRO A 61 18.00 18.40 -8.95
C PRO A 61 18.88 17.16 -9.19
N ASN A 62 18.59 16.42 -10.26
CA ASN A 62 19.32 15.23 -10.71
C ASN A 62 19.24 13.99 -9.77
N SER A 63 18.41 14.00 -8.76
CA SER A 63 18.22 12.84 -7.84
C SER A 63 17.00 11.97 -8.20
N GLY A 64 16.14 12.43 -9.11
CA GLY A 64 14.83 11.83 -9.38
C GLY A 64 13.74 12.28 -8.39
N ASP A 65 14.12 13.07 -7.39
CA ASP A 65 13.22 13.67 -6.41
C ASP A 65 12.47 14.85 -7.08
N ILE A 66 11.16 14.78 -7.11
CA ILE A 66 10.28 15.70 -7.82
C ILE A 66 9.68 16.77 -6.90
N PRO A 67 9.41 17.98 -7.39
CA PRO A 67 8.75 19.00 -6.59
C PRO A 67 7.30 18.60 -6.25
N LEU A 68 6.92 18.77 -4.99
CA LEU A 68 5.63 18.37 -4.45
C LEU A 68 4.94 19.51 -3.71
N TRP A 69 3.64 19.64 -3.91
CA TRP A 69 2.73 20.31 -2.99
C TRP A 69 2.23 19.29 -2.00
N ILE A 70 2.35 19.57 -0.70
CA ILE A 70 1.94 18.66 0.38
C ILE A 70 0.71 19.28 1.06
N TYR A 71 -0.45 18.72 0.75
CA TYR A 71 -1.74 19.16 1.28
C TYR A 71 -2.02 18.44 2.60
N HIS A 72 -2.28 19.19 3.65
CA HIS A 72 -2.60 18.68 4.97
C HIS A 72 -4.08 18.86 5.28
N TYR A 73 -4.73 17.77 5.64
CA TYR A 73 -6.12 17.73 6.12
C TYR A 73 -6.11 17.26 7.57
N GLY A 74 -6.16 18.22 8.51
CA GLY A 74 -5.85 18.00 9.91
C GLY A 74 -4.41 17.52 10.12
N ASP A 75 -4.10 17.02 11.32
CA ASP A 75 -2.75 16.60 11.71
C ASP A 75 -2.36 15.20 11.21
N SER A 76 -3.25 14.51 10.50
CA SER A 76 -3.10 13.06 10.30
C SER A 76 -3.39 12.54 8.90
N PHE A 77 -3.94 13.34 8.00
CA PHE A 77 -4.14 12.94 6.61
C PHE A 77 -3.39 13.89 5.67
N VAL A 78 -2.56 13.34 4.82
CA VAL A 78 -1.69 14.08 3.91
C VAL A 78 -1.85 13.56 2.49
N VAL A 79 -1.95 14.48 1.53
CA VAL A 79 -1.98 14.23 0.10
C VAL A 79 -0.81 14.98 -0.53
N ALA A 80 0.18 14.24 -1.04
CA ALA A 80 1.26 14.85 -1.82
C ALA A 80 0.88 14.88 -3.30
N VAL A 81 1.09 16.02 -3.93
CA VAL A 81 0.73 16.31 -5.31
C VAL A 81 1.98 16.69 -6.08
N GLU A 82 2.25 16.03 -7.20
CA GLU A 82 3.34 16.41 -8.10
C GLU A 82 3.08 17.80 -8.67
N ALA A 83 3.98 18.75 -8.39
CA ALA A 83 3.77 20.16 -8.72
C ALA A 83 3.68 20.44 -10.24
N THR A 84 4.33 19.62 -11.06
CA THR A 84 4.36 19.80 -12.51
C THR A 84 3.14 19.23 -13.22
N ARG A 85 2.55 18.14 -12.69
CA ARG A 85 1.39 17.45 -13.29
C ARG A 85 0.09 17.72 -12.56
N MET A 86 0.17 18.31 -11.38
CA MET A 86 -0.97 18.50 -10.48
C MET A 86 -1.74 17.19 -10.20
N SER A 87 -1.01 16.08 -10.09
CA SER A 87 -1.54 14.76 -9.83
C SER A 87 -1.05 14.21 -8.49
N VAL A 88 -1.92 13.43 -7.82
CA VAL A 88 -1.61 12.79 -6.53
C VAL A 88 -0.47 11.80 -6.69
N SER A 89 0.64 12.02 -6.00
CA SER A 89 1.84 11.18 -6.01
C SER A 89 1.96 10.28 -4.78
N SER A 90 1.37 10.69 -3.65
CA SER A 90 1.25 9.81 -2.47
C SER A 90 0.16 10.29 -1.52
N LEU A 91 -0.28 9.37 -0.67
CA LEU A 91 -1.30 9.57 0.35
C LEU A 91 -0.85 8.91 1.65
N MET A 92 -1.11 9.55 2.78
CA MET A 92 -0.73 9.03 4.08
C MET A 92 -1.79 9.34 5.14
N THR A 93 -2.08 8.38 6.01
CA THR A 93 -2.82 8.65 7.26
C THR A 93 -2.15 8.02 8.46
N THR A 94 -2.20 8.72 9.61
CA THR A 94 -1.58 8.30 10.87
C THR A 94 -2.56 8.21 12.03
N ALA A 95 -3.85 8.47 11.79
CA ALA A 95 -4.88 8.39 12.83
C ALA A 95 -6.13 7.65 12.35
N ASN A 96 -6.92 7.15 13.31
CA ASN A 96 -8.26 6.61 13.04
C ASN A 96 -9.27 7.75 12.89
N ASN A 97 -9.20 8.42 11.75
CA ASN A 97 -9.96 9.63 11.38
C ASN A 97 -11.02 9.37 10.32
N GLY A 98 -11.40 8.10 10.10
CA GLY A 98 -12.33 7.69 9.04
C GLY A 98 -11.66 7.42 7.68
N ILE A 99 -10.37 7.74 7.54
CA ILE A 99 -9.60 7.47 6.32
C ILE A 99 -9.27 5.96 6.25
N ALA A 100 -9.69 5.31 5.17
CA ALA A 100 -9.48 3.89 4.95
C ALA A 100 -9.06 3.61 3.50
N THR A 101 -8.44 2.45 3.30
CA THR A 101 -8.20 1.91 1.95
C THR A 101 -9.51 1.45 1.31
N PRO A 102 -9.56 1.20 -0.02
CA PRO A 102 -10.75 0.69 -0.70
C PRO A 102 -11.30 -0.62 -0.11
N ARG A 103 -10.42 -1.43 0.52
CA ARG A 103 -10.82 -2.68 1.19
C ARG A 103 -11.08 -2.53 2.69
N GLY A 104 -11.22 -1.29 3.18
CA GLY A 104 -11.66 -0.97 4.54
C GLY A 104 -10.57 -1.06 5.62
N ILE A 105 -9.29 -1.15 5.27
CA ILE A 105 -8.20 -1.08 6.25
C ILE A 105 -7.95 0.37 6.63
N HIS A 106 -7.94 0.63 7.92
CA HIS A 106 -7.72 1.96 8.53
C HIS A 106 -6.71 1.85 9.70
N VAL A 107 -6.25 2.97 10.22
CA VAL A 107 -5.42 3.00 11.44
C VAL A 107 -6.19 2.36 12.60
N GLY A 108 -5.56 1.42 13.29
CA GLY A 108 -6.18 0.57 14.32
C GLY A 108 -6.60 -0.82 13.83
N SER A 109 -6.69 -1.08 12.51
CA SER A 109 -6.89 -2.43 11.95
C SER A 109 -5.76 -3.38 12.37
N THR A 110 -6.04 -4.69 12.34
CA THR A 110 -5.06 -5.72 12.72
C THR A 110 -4.36 -6.33 11.50
N LEU A 111 -3.25 -7.05 11.72
CA LEU A 111 -2.62 -7.90 10.70
C LEU A 111 -3.62 -8.89 10.09
N THR A 112 -4.52 -9.45 10.90
CA THR A 112 -5.56 -10.37 10.41
C THR A 112 -6.55 -9.67 9.48
N ASP A 113 -6.87 -8.40 9.75
CA ASP A 113 -7.75 -7.62 8.88
C ASP A 113 -7.06 -7.34 7.53
N ILE A 114 -5.77 -6.97 7.55
CA ILE A 114 -4.96 -6.81 6.33
C ILE A 114 -4.95 -8.12 5.53
N GLN A 115 -4.67 -9.24 6.19
CA GLN A 115 -4.63 -10.56 5.56
C GLN A 115 -5.98 -10.95 4.92
N ARG A 116 -7.08 -10.64 5.60
CA ARG A 116 -8.44 -10.88 5.07
C ARG A 116 -8.74 -10.02 3.86
N ALA A 117 -8.29 -8.76 3.86
CA ALA A 117 -8.55 -7.81 2.80
C ALA A 117 -7.64 -8.01 1.56
N TYR A 118 -6.34 -8.24 1.80
CA TYR A 118 -5.31 -8.20 0.75
C TYR A 118 -4.62 -9.56 0.51
N GLY A 119 -5.01 -10.61 1.26
CA GLY A 119 -4.42 -11.95 1.13
C GLY A 119 -3.14 -12.10 1.93
N THR A 120 -2.24 -12.96 1.45
CA THR A 120 -0.99 -13.28 2.15
C THR A 120 -0.16 -12.03 2.40
N LEU A 121 0.26 -11.86 3.66
CA LEU A 121 1.15 -10.75 4.03
C LEU A 121 2.50 -10.88 3.31
N PRO A 122 2.99 -9.79 2.71
CA PRO A 122 4.36 -9.75 2.20
C PRO A 122 5.38 -9.93 3.33
N GLN A 123 6.66 -10.07 2.98
CA GLN A 123 7.72 -10.04 3.98
C GLN A 123 7.75 -8.66 4.64
N GLY A 124 7.61 -8.62 5.98
CA GLY A 124 7.68 -7.38 6.74
C GLY A 124 9.10 -6.85 6.87
N HIS A 125 9.27 -5.55 6.70
CA HIS A 125 10.52 -4.83 6.93
C HIS A 125 10.45 -4.07 8.26
N ARG A 126 11.60 -3.93 8.94
CA ARG A 126 11.66 -3.21 10.22
C ARG A 126 11.31 -1.72 10.00
N ALA A 127 10.40 -1.20 10.81
CA ALA A 127 10.00 0.21 10.85
C ALA A 127 10.15 0.76 12.27
N ASN A 128 10.02 2.08 12.44
CA ASN A 128 10.30 2.76 13.73
C ASN A 128 9.54 2.18 14.93
N GLN A 129 8.26 1.80 14.77
CA GLN A 129 7.42 1.29 15.85
C GLN A 129 7.06 -0.20 15.70
N GLY A 130 7.64 -0.90 14.71
CA GLY A 130 7.31 -2.29 14.44
C GLY A 130 7.74 -2.74 13.05
N TYR A 131 6.78 -3.07 12.18
CA TYR A 131 7.04 -3.57 10.84
C TYR A 131 6.19 -2.85 9.79
N CYS A 132 6.73 -2.72 8.58
CA CYS A 132 6.02 -2.29 7.38
C CYS A 132 5.78 -3.50 6.48
N TYR A 133 4.55 -3.66 5.99
CA TYR A 133 4.13 -4.67 5.03
C TYR A 133 3.70 -3.97 3.75
N SER A 134 4.50 -4.12 2.68
CA SER A 134 4.34 -3.40 1.42
C SER A 134 3.73 -4.29 0.35
N TYR A 135 2.56 -3.92 -0.13
CA TYR A 135 1.92 -4.51 -1.31
C TYR A 135 2.20 -3.60 -2.49
N GLY A 136 3.08 -4.00 -3.40
CA GLY A 136 3.48 -3.15 -4.49
C GLY A 136 3.94 -3.90 -5.73
N TRP A 137 4.02 -3.16 -6.83
CA TRP A 137 4.62 -3.60 -8.07
C TRP A 137 5.31 -2.43 -8.76
N GLY A 138 6.60 -2.58 -9.04
CA GLY A 138 7.39 -1.49 -9.62
C GLY A 138 7.59 -0.35 -8.63
N ALA A 139 7.24 0.85 -9.05
CA ALA A 139 7.49 2.07 -8.28
C ALA A 139 6.32 2.49 -7.37
N ILE A 140 5.24 1.72 -7.28
CA ILE A 140 4.05 2.09 -6.48
C ILE A 140 3.78 1.01 -5.46
N SER A 141 3.52 1.43 -4.20
CA SER A 141 3.14 0.52 -3.12
C SER A 141 1.96 1.04 -2.30
N LEU A 142 1.31 0.09 -1.61
CA LEU A 142 0.40 0.32 -0.51
C LEU A 142 1.02 -0.31 0.73
N ASP A 143 1.37 0.52 1.70
CA ASP A 143 2.17 0.16 2.85
C ASP A 143 1.37 0.26 4.14
N PHE A 144 1.39 -0.82 4.91
CA PHE A 144 0.80 -0.88 6.24
C PHE A 144 1.90 -0.93 7.29
N TYR A 145 2.02 0.13 8.08
CA TYR A 145 2.93 0.20 9.22
C TYR A 145 2.22 -0.29 10.47
N VAL A 146 2.74 -1.35 11.06
CA VAL A 146 2.10 -2.09 12.15
C VAL A 146 2.99 -2.07 13.38
N ASP A 147 2.43 -1.73 14.53
CA ASP A 147 3.14 -1.65 15.81
C ASP A 147 3.46 -3.03 16.40
N GLY A 148 4.17 -3.05 17.53
CA GLY A 148 4.53 -4.28 18.23
C GLY A 148 3.35 -5.08 18.81
N LYS A 149 2.13 -4.52 18.77
CA LYS A 149 0.88 -5.17 19.18
C LYS A 149 0.06 -5.69 17.99
N GLY A 150 0.58 -5.57 16.77
CA GLY A 150 -0.08 -6.00 15.55
C GLY A 150 -1.19 -5.06 15.07
N LYS A 151 -1.13 -3.76 15.45
CA LYS A 151 -2.09 -2.74 15.04
C LYS A 151 -1.50 -1.78 14.04
N VAL A 152 -2.24 -1.47 12.97
CA VAL A 152 -1.87 -0.45 11.99
C VAL A 152 -1.81 0.91 12.69
N TYR A 153 -0.67 1.60 12.59
CA TYR A 153 -0.50 2.97 13.09
C TYR A 153 -0.26 4.01 11.99
N LYS A 154 0.06 3.56 10.78
CA LYS A 154 0.20 4.42 9.60
C LYS A 154 -0.14 3.60 8.35
N ILE A 155 -0.81 4.23 7.39
CA ILE A 155 -1.02 3.71 6.03
C ILE A 155 -0.43 4.74 5.07
N TRP A 156 0.28 4.25 4.07
CA TRP A 156 0.85 5.05 3.01
C TRP A 156 0.60 4.38 1.65
N THR A 157 0.41 5.15 0.61
CA THR A 157 0.40 4.66 -0.77
C THR A 157 0.98 5.72 -1.70
N GLY A 158 1.79 5.31 -2.66
CA GLY A 158 2.45 6.22 -3.59
C GLY A 158 3.68 5.59 -4.24
N TYR A 159 4.60 6.44 -4.70
CA TYR A 159 5.89 5.96 -5.20
C TYR A 159 6.73 5.40 -4.05
N SER A 160 7.16 4.14 -4.19
CA SER A 160 8.12 3.53 -3.26
C SER A 160 9.53 4.10 -3.52
N ASP A 161 10.19 4.51 -2.44
CA ASP A 161 11.61 4.89 -2.46
C ASP A 161 12.53 3.69 -2.78
#